data_c36642d2426eef8302566204e0c8e155
#
_entry.id   c36642d2426eef8302566204e0c8e155
#
_cell.length_a   1.000
_cell.length_b   1.000
_cell.length_c   1.000
_cell.angle_alpha   90.00
_cell.angle_beta   90.00
_cell.angle_gamma   90.00
#
_symmetry.space_group_name_H-M   'P 1'
#
loop_
_entity.id
_entity.type
_entity.pdbx_description
1 polymer ?
#
loop_
_entity_poly.entity_id
_entity_poly.type
_entity_poly.pdbx_seq_one_letter_code
_entity_poly.pdbx_strand_id
1 'polypeptide(L)'
;NLILNARDACGAAGAISLEVRQVHDTWIEWVLRDTGPGFSPSALEHGFDPFFTTKGAEGSGLGLPMVYDMVKSAGGDLRLGNTAHGAQVTMRLPYRPAVAATTGLVLLVEDADDLRALVRDMLMGLGHSVIEAASADEATALLADLPDIALILSDIQLMGEATGLDLVKRLPADAPPLVLMTSLPPDDAQFLEAQTLAPVLRKPFEIADLTALIAPKESAAQ
;
A
#
# COMPACT_ATOMS: atom_id res chain seq x y z
N ASN A 1 -8.71 15.66 12.88
CA ASN A 1 -8.92 17.08 12.53
C ASN A 1 -10.32 17.34 11.97
N LEU A 2 -10.81 16.64 10.91
CA LEU A 2 -12.11 16.93 10.31
C LEU A 2 -13.28 16.71 11.28
N ILE A 3 -13.31 15.57 11.97
CA ILE A 3 -14.37 15.26 12.97
C ILE A 3 -14.32 16.23 14.16
N LEU A 4 -13.11 16.61 14.61
CA LEU A 4 -12.97 17.59 15.68
C LEU A 4 -13.51 18.96 15.26
N ASN A 5 -13.22 19.39 14.04
CA ASN A 5 -13.75 20.64 13.51
C ASN A 5 -15.28 20.63 13.41
N ALA A 6 -15.86 19.53 12.92
CA ALA A 6 -17.31 19.35 12.85
C ALA A 6 -17.97 19.37 14.26
N ARG A 7 -17.35 18.66 15.23
CA ARG A 7 -17.82 18.64 16.63
C ARG A 7 -17.84 20.06 17.22
N ASP A 8 -16.74 20.78 17.05
CA ASP A 8 -16.62 22.14 17.58
C ASP A 8 -17.62 23.11 16.95
N ALA A 9 -17.93 22.92 15.66
CA ALA A 9 -18.92 23.72 14.95
C ALA A 9 -20.38 23.41 15.37
N CYS A 10 -20.67 22.14 15.67
CA CYS A 10 -22.02 21.70 16.05
C CYS A 10 -22.43 22.08 17.46
N GLY A 11 -21.47 22.27 18.37
CA GLY A 11 -21.76 22.38 19.81
C GLY A 11 -22.42 21.10 20.40
N ALA A 12 -23.11 21.26 21.55
CA ALA A 12 -23.58 20.13 22.33
C ALA A 12 -24.78 19.36 21.76
N ALA A 13 -25.54 19.96 20.84
CA ALA A 13 -26.79 19.39 20.30
C ALA A 13 -26.74 19.08 18.80
N GLY A 14 -25.60 19.23 18.19
CA GLY A 14 -25.46 18.98 16.77
C GLY A 14 -25.22 17.51 16.41
N ALA A 15 -25.37 17.19 15.13
CA ALA A 15 -25.12 15.87 14.57
C ALA A 15 -23.99 15.90 13.54
N ILE A 16 -23.24 14.83 13.49
CA ILE A 16 -22.17 14.60 12.51
C ILE A 16 -22.49 13.28 11.79
N SER A 17 -22.44 13.29 10.48
CA SER A 17 -22.58 12.10 9.66
C SER A 17 -21.35 11.89 8.80
N LEU A 18 -20.90 10.64 8.69
CA LEU A 18 -19.84 10.22 7.79
C LEU A 18 -20.39 9.15 6.85
N GLU A 19 -20.34 9.44 5.57
CA GLU A 19 -20.67 8.52 4.49
C GLU A 19 -19.40 8.13 3.75
N VAL A 20 -19.21 6.84 3.48
CA VAL A 20 -18.09 6.33 2.69
C VAL A 20 -18.67 5.51 1.55
N ARG A 21 -18.24 5.81 0.32
CA ARG A 21 -18.71 5.10 -0.87
C ARG A 21 -17.60 4.96 -1.90
N GLN A 22 -17.68 3.88 -2.65
CA GLN A 22 -16.88 3.72 -3.86
C GLN A 22 -17.53 4.52 -4.98
N VAL A 23 -16.73 5.32 -5.70
CA VAL A 23 -17.16 6.11 -6.85
C VAL A 23 -16.39 5.62 -8.07
N HIS A 24 -17.10 4.95 -8.97
CA HIS A 24 -16.47 4.18 -10.03
C HIS A 24 -15.43 3.21 -9.47
N ASP A 25 -14.68 2.52 -10.29
CA ASP A 25 -13.64 1.59 -9.81
C ASP A 25 -12.30 2.28 -9.53
N THR A 26 -12.31 3.59 -9.29
CA THR A 26 -11.10 4.41 -9.19
C THR A 26 -10.99 5.23 -7.91
N TRP A 27 -12.09 5.48 -7.19
CA TRP A 27 -12.10 6.37 -6.04
C TRP A 27 -12.91 5.83 -4.87
N ILE A 28 -12.42 6.07 -3.67
CA ILE A 28 -13.23 6.06 -2.44
C ILE A 28 -13.52 7.51 -2.05
N GLU A 29 -14.80 7.82 -1.90
CA GLU A 29 -15.27 9.13 -1.47
C GLU A 29 -15.76 9.07 -0.02
N TRP A 30 -15.27 9.97 0.79
CA TRP A 30 -15.66 10.20 2.17
C TRP A 30 -16.39 11.54 2.23
N VAL A 31 -17.61 11.54 2.72
CA VAL A 31 -18.40 12.75 2.86
C VAL A 31 -18.75 12.94 4.34
N LEU A 32 -18.13 13.91 4.96
CA LEU A 32 -18.40 14.33 6.33
C LEU A 32 -19.37 15.52 6.29
N ARG A 33 -20.48 15.42 6.97
CA ARG A 33 -21.46 16.50 7.12
C ARG A 33 -21.71 16.77 8.60
N ASP A 34 -21.95 18.03 8.91
CA ASP A 34 -22.36 18.47 10.23
C ASP A 34 -23.63 19.35 10.16
N THR A 35 -24.24 19.59 11.31
CA THR A 35 -25.41 20.47 11.45
C THR A 35 -25.05 21.81 12.08
N GLY A 36 -23.80 22.22 11.97
CA GLY A 36 -23.33 23.53 12.43
C GLY A 36 -23.70 24.66 11.47
N PRO A 37 -23.11 25.84 11.65
CA PRO A 37 -23.42 27.02 10.85
C PRO A 37 -22.91 26.97 9.41
N GLY A 38 -22.13 25.94 9.07
CA GLY A 38 -21.45 25.85 7.78
C GLY A 38 -20.17 26.66 7.72
N PHE A 39 -19.48 26.61 6.59
CA PHE A 39 -18.30 27.40 6.31
C PHE A 39 -18.71 28.82 5.87
N SER A 40 -18.03 29.84 6.40
CA SER A 40 -18.15 31.20 5.88
C SER A 40 -17.57 31.31 4.44
N PRO A 41 -17.93 32.33 3.65
CA PRO A 41 -17.32 32.53 2.33
C PRO A 41 -15.79 32.58 2.39
N SER A 42 -15.23 33.26 3.39
CA SER A 42 -13.77 33.31 3.61
C SER A 42 -13.18 31.93 3.95
N ALA A 43 -13.89 31.08 4.72
CA ALA A 43 -13.43 29.73 5.02
C ALA A 43 -13.51 28.79 3.81
N LEU A 44 -14.45 29.00 2.90
CA LEU A 44 -14.52 28.25 1.64
C LEU A 44 -13.36 28.63 0.70
N GLU A 45 -12.93 29.89 0.71
CA GLU A 45 -11.86 30.40 -0.13
C GLU A 45 -10.46 30.12 0.44
N HIS A 46 -10.28 30.31 1.76
CA HIS A 46 -8.98 30.29 2.42
C HIS A 46 -8.80 29.13 3.43
N GLY A 47 -9.77 28.22 3.54
CA GLY A 47 -9.76 27.18 4.57
C GLY A 47 -8.58 26.21 4.51
N PHE A 48 -7.88 26.13 3.37
CA PHE A 48 -6.66 25.35 3.22
C PHE A 48 -5.37 26.17 3.34
N ASP A 49 -5.47 27.50 3.55
CA ASP A 49 -4.29 28.33 3.76
C ASP A 49 -3.73 28.09 5.18
N PRO A 50 -2.42 27.90 5.32
CA PRO A 50 -1.80 27.74 6.64
C PRO A 50 -2.11 28.93 7.55
N PHE A 51 -2.42 28.63 8.82
CA PHE A 51 -2.77 29.61 9.87
C PHE A 51 -4.10 30.34 9.68
N PHE A 52 -4.87 30.07 8.63
CA PHE A 52 -6.22 30.59 8.52
C PHE A 52 -7.14 29.93 9.55
N THR A 53 -7.82 30.74 10.36
CA THR A 53 -8.77 30.25 11.37
C THR A 53 -9.92 31.24 11.57
N THR A 54 -11.11 30.69 11.78
CA THR A 54 -12.30 31.45 12.21
C THR A 54 -12.54 31.36 13.72
N LYS A 55 -11.69 30.59 14.45
CA LYS A 55 -11.81 30.37 15.91
C LYS A 55 -10.98 31.36 16.75
N GLY A 56 -10.42 32.39 16.15
CA GLY A 56 -9.60 33.39 16.84
C GLY A 56 -8.35 32.77 17.49
N ALA A 57 -8.05 33.14 18.73
CA ALA A 57 -6.84 32.68 19.44
C ALA A 57 -6.86 31.18 19.80
N GLU A 58 -8.00 30.51 19.79
CA GLU A 58 -8.11 29.08 20.12
C GLU A 58 -7.82 28.16 18.92
N GLY A 59 -7.79 28.70 17.71
CA GLY A 59 -7.56 27.93 16.48
C GLY A 59 -6.13 28.08 15.96
N SER A 60 -5.39 26.98 15.83
CA SER A 60 -4.04 26.99 15.22
C SER A 60 -4.04 27.31 13.72
N GLY A 61 -5.17 27.11 13.04
CA GLY A 61 -5.26 27.26 11.59
C GLY A 61 -4.46 26.23 10.78
N LEU A 62 -4.02 25.14 11.40
CA LEU A 62 -3.21 24.09 10.74
C LEU A 62 -3.99 22.79 10.44
N GLY A 63 -5.17 22.60 11.04
CA GLY A 63 -5.89 21.34 10.95
C GLY A 63 -6.36 20.97 9.53
N LEU A 64 -6.99 21.91 8.82
CA LEU A 64 -7.46 21.71 7.45
C LEU A 64 -6.31 21.67 6.42
N PRO A 65 -5.31 22.59 6.48
CA PRO A 65 -4.13 22.51 5.61
C PRO A 65 -3.41 21.17 5.70
N MET A 66 -3.15 20.65 6.91
CA MET A 66 -2.51 19.34 7.08
C MET A 66 -3.30 18.20 6.43
N VAL A 67 -4.63 18.18 6.59
CA VAL A 67 -5.48 17.18 5.94
C VAL A 67 -5.43 17.33 4.42
N TYR A 68 -5.47 18.57 3.93
CA TYR A 68 -5.37 18.84 2.49
C TYR A 68 -4.06 18.31 1.91
N ASP A 69 -2.92 18.60 2.54
CA ASP A 69 -1.60 18.15 2.09
C ASP A 69 -1.48 16.61 2.12
N MET A 70 -1.99 15.95 3.17
CA MET A 70 -2.03 14.49 3.25
C MET A 70 -2.85 13.88 2.11
N VAL A 71 -4.04 14.43 1.85
CA VAL A 71 -4.93 13.95 0.78
C VAL A 71 -4.28 14.15 -0.60
N LYS A 72 -3.67 15.32 -0.84
CA LYS A 72 -2.96 15.59 -2.10
C LYS A 72 -1.74 14.68 -2.27
N SER A 73 -0.96 14.46 -1.22
CA SER A 73 0.19 13.54 -1.26
C SER A 73 -0.23 12.09 -1.55
N ALA A 74 -1.44 11.70 -1.15
CA ALA A 74 -2.02 10.40 -1.48
C ALA A 74 -2.65 10.36 -2.91
N GLY A 75 -2.51 11.42 -3.71
CA GLY A 75 -3.11 11.52 -5.04
C GLY A 75 -4.63 11.79 -5.01
N GLY A 76 -5.15 12.26 -3.88
CA GLY A 76 -6.56 12.51 -3.66
C GLY A 76 -7.00 13.96 -3.90
N ASP A 77 -8.26 14.23 -3.56
CA ASP A 77 -8.87 15.55 -3.62
C ASP A 77 -9.70 15.83 -2.36
N LEU A 78 -9.64 17.07 -1.85
CA LEU A 78 -10.39 17.52 -0.68
C LEU A 78 -11.15 18.81 -1.03
N ARG A 79 -12.44 18.84 -0.71
CA ARG A 79 -13.33 19.97 -0.99
C ARG A 79 -14.14 20.36 0.22
N LEU A 80 -14.26 21.66 0.43
CA LEU A 80 -15.18 22.25 1.39
C LEU A 80 -16.45 22.69 0.68
N GLY A 81 -17.57 22.59 1.36
CA GLY A 81 -18.87 23.05 0.87
C GLY A 81 -19.88 23.21 2.00
N ASN A 82 -21.04 23.74 1.67
CA ASN A 82 -22.17 23.85 2.59
C ASN A 82 -23.37 23.08 2.04
N THR A 83 -24.17 22.56 2.94
CA THR A 83 -25.50 22.02 2.68
C THR A 83 -26.58 22.95 3.23
N ALA A 84 -27.85 22.60 3.05
CA ALA A 84 -28.95 23.33 3.68
C ALA A 84 -28.93 23.24 5.24
N HIS A 85 -28.11 22.34 5.80
CA HIS A 85 -28.13 22.03 7.23
C HIS A 85 -26.84 22.31 7.96
N GLY A 86 -25.72 22.57 7.24
CA GLY A 86 -24.41 22.79 7.85
C GLY A 86 -23.27 22.60 6.86
N ALA A 87 -22.07 22.37 7.37
CA ALA A 87 -20.90 22.17 6.52
C ALA A 87 -20.83 20.76 5.93
N GLN A 88 -20.14 20.66 4.81
CA GLN A 88 -19.78 19.41 4.17
C GLN A 88 -18.30 19.43 3.76
N VAL A 89 -17.59 18.39 4.12
CA VAL A 89 -16.23 18.12 3.63
C VAL A 89 -16.26 16.84 2.80
N THR A 90 -15.82 16.92 1.56
CA THR A 90 -15.72 15.77 0.65
C THR A 90 -14.26 15.47 0.39
N MET A 91 -13.83 14.27 0.74
CA MET A 91 -12.48 13.75 0.49
C MET A 91 -12.57 12.57 -0.48
N ARG A 92 -11.77 12.59 -1.52
CA ARG A 92 -11.60 11.47 -2.45
C ARG A 92 -10.19 10.97 -2.40
N LEU A 93 -10.04 9.65 -2.24
CA LEU A 93 -8.76 8.96 -2.31
C LEU A 93 -8.80 7.95 -3.46
N PRO A 94 -7.67 7.73 -4.17
CA PRO A 94 -7.61 6.69 -5.17
C PRO A 94 -8.02 5.34 -4.57
N TYR A 95 -9.00 4.70 -5.20
CA TYR A 95 -9.37 3.35 -4.84
C TYR A 95 -8.32 2.39 -5.38
N ARG A 96 -7.64 1.75 -4.45
CA ARG A 96 -6.85 0.57 -4.77
C ARG A 96 -7.65 -0.61 -4.24
N PRO A 97 -8.27 -1.44 -5.11
CA PRO A 97 -8.90 -2.66 -4.62
C PRO A 97 -7.84 -3.41 -3.81
N ALA A 98 -8.20 -3.80 -2.58
CA ALA A 98 -7.42 -4.83 -1.92
C ALA A 98 -7.48 -6.03 -2.86
N VAL A 99 -6.37 -6.31 -3.52
CA VAL A 99 -6.20 -7.61 -4.16
C VAL A 99 -6.49 -8.57 -3.03
N ALA A 100 -7.47 -9.46 -3.23
CA ALA A 100 -7.64 -10.58 -2.33
C ALA A 100 -6.32 -11.34 -2.39
N ALA A 101 -5.38 -10.93 -1.54
CA ALA A 101 -4.16 -11.65 -1.37
C ALA A 101 -4.64 -13.04 -0.96
N THR A 102 -4.33 -14.04 -1.73
CA THR A 102 -4.31 -15.41 -1.23
C THR A 102 -3.28 -15.35 -0.12
N THR A 103 -3.78 -15.08 1.11
CA THR A 103 -2.96 -14.96 2.30
C THR A 103 -2.30 -16.31 2.49
N GLY A 104 -1.04 -16.40 2.10
CA GLY A 104 -0.26 -17.62 2.17
C GLY A 104 1.08 -17.36 2.86
N LEU A 105 1.77 -18.41 3.18
CA LEU A 105 3.14 -18.34 3.67
C LEU A 105 4.08 -18.04 2.50
N VAL A 106 4.82 -16.93 2.59
CA VAL A 106 5.84 -16.54 1.61
C VAL A 106 7.23 -16.88 2.17
N LEU A 107 8.02 -17.61 1.41
CA LEU A 107 9.44 -17.79 1.68
C LEU A 107 10.21 -16.64 1.01
N LEU A 108 10.78 -15.75 1.83
CA LEU A 108 11.62 -14.65 1.39
C LEU A 108 13.08 -15.03 1.54
N VAL A 109 13.82 -15.01 0.43
CA VAL A 109 15.25 -15.35 0.38
C VAL A 109 16.05 -14.12 -0.03
N GLU A 110 16.80 -13.57 0.90
CA GLU A 110 17.57 -12.34 0.75
C GLU A 110 18.71 -12.34 1.78
N ASP A 111 19.93 -12.14 1.36
CA ASP A 111 21.11 -12.18 2.25
C ASP A 111 21.35 -10.85 2.99
N ALA A 112 20.94 -9.73 2.40
CA ALA A 112 21.07 -8.42 3.02
C ALA A 112 19.97 -8.20 4.08
N ASP A 113 20.35 -8.16 5.38
CA ASP A 113 19.42 -8.06 6.52
C ASP A 113 18.45 -6.89 6.43
N ASP A 114 18.94 -5.70 6.06
CA ASP A 114 18.11 -4.47 5.98
C ASP A 114 17.08 -4.59 4.85
N LEU A 115 17.46 -5.16 3.71
CA LEU A 115 16.57 -5.34 2.58
C LEU A 115 15.57 -6.46 2.84
N ARG A 116 16.01 -7.56 3.47
CA ARG A 116 15.13 -8.65 3.90
C ARG A 116 14.04 -8.14 4.84
N ALA A 117 14.42 -7.33 5.85
CA ALA A 117 13.46 -6.71 6.75
C ALA A 117 12.46 -5.79 6.04
N LEU A 118 12.92 -4.96 5.09
CA LEU A 118 12.06 -4.07 4.31
C LEU A 118 11.05 -4.87 3.47
N VAL A 119 11.49 -5.88 2.74
CA VAL A 119 10.63 -6.70 1.87
C VAL A 119 9.64 -7.53 2.71
N ARG A 120 10.09 -8.08 3.85
CA ARG A 120 9.20 -8.73 4.82
C ARG A 120 8.07 -7.81 5.24
N ASP A 121 8.40 -6.57 5.65
CA ASP A 121 7.40 -5.62 6.12
C ASP A 121 6.40 -5.23 5.01
N MET A 122 6.86 -5.14 3.75
CA MET A 122 5.99 -4.96 2.58
C MET A 122 5.02 -6.15 2.42
N LEU A 123 5.51 -7.39 2.47
CA LEU A 123 4.71 -8.60 2.35
C LEU A 123 3.70 -8.75 3.50
N MET A 124 4.12 -8.47 4.72
CA MET A 124 3.23 -8.48 5.90
C MET A 124 2.16 -7.38 5.79
N GLY A 125 2.51 -6.21 5.26
CA GLY A 125 1.55 -5.13 4.95
C GLY A 125 0.51 -5.52 3.90
N LEU A 126 0.82 -6.48 3.04
CA LEU A 126 -0.09 -7.08 2.07
C LEU A 126 -0.90 -8.27 2.64
N GLY A 127 -0.70 -8.62 3.92
CA GLY A 127 -1.43 -9.68 4.63
C GLY A 127 -0.82 -11.07 4.52
N HIS A 128 0.41 -11.21 4.00
CA HIS A 128 1.12 -12.48 3.96
C HIS A 128 1.80 -12.79 5.29
N SER A 129 1.89 -14.09 5.62
CA SER A 129 2.86 -14.58 6.60
C SER A 129 4.20 -14.78 5.89
N VAL A 130 5.31 -14.42 6.54
CA VAL A 130 6.65 -14.50 5.91
C VAL A 130 7.56 -15.38 6.75
N ILE A 131 8.26 -16.28 6.09
CA ILE A 131 9.41 -16.98 6.63
C ILE A 131 10.65 -16.52 5.86
N GLU A 132 11.75 -16.34 6.54
CA GLU A 132 12.95 -15.71 5.99
C GLU A 132 14.07 -16.76 5.85
N ALA A 133 14.86 -16.64 4.78
CA ALA A 133 16.11 -17.36 4.57
C ALA A 133 17.19 -16.38 4.10
N ALA A 134 18.41 -16.52 4.58
CA ALA A 134 19.55 -15.70 4.20
C ALA A 134 20.39 -16.33 3.07
N SER A 135 20.05 -17.55 2.62
CA SER A 135 20.78 -18.27 1.57
C SER A 135 19.87 -19.26 0.83
N ALA A 136 20.32 -19.68 -0.36
CA ALA A 136 19.63 -20.70 -1.14
C ALA A 136 19.60 -22.09 -0.45
N ASP A 137 20.61 -22.41 0.33
CA ASP A 137 20.67 -23.69 1.06
C ASP A 137 19.68 -23.71 2.24
N GLU A 138 19.58 -22.59 2.98
CA GLU A 138 18.56 -22.43 4.03
C GLU A 138 17.14 -22.48 3.45
N ALA A 139 16.92 -21.79 2.32
CA ALA A 139 15.65 -21.82 1.60
C ALA A 139 15.27 -23.27 1.18
N THR A 140 16.26 -24.03 0.69
CA THR A 140 16.04 -25.42 0.29
C THR A 140 15.63 -26.30 1.49
N ALA A 141 16.27 -26.11 2.65
CA ALA A 141 15.89 -26.81 3.88
C ALA A 141 14.47 -26.47 4.35
N LEU A 142 14.11 -25.18 4.35
CA LEU A 142 12.78 -24.73 4.72
C LEU A 142 11.70 -25.25 3.78
N LEU A 143 11.96 -25.33 2.48
CA LEU A 143 11.02 -25.90 1.50
C LEU A 143 10.77 -27.40 1.70
N ALA A 144 11.76 -28.12 2.21
CA ALA A 144 11.60 -29.55 2.53
C ALA A 144 10.74 -29.78 3.79
N ASP A 145 10.81 -28.84 4.76
CA ASP A 145 10.15 -28.98 6.05
C ASP A 145 8.74 -28.33 6.08
N LEU A 146 8.45 -27.39 5.16
CA LEU A 146 7.24 -26.58 5.16
C LEU A 146 6.45 -26.74 3.84
N PRO A 147 5.49 -27.65 3.78
CA PRO A 147 4.72 -27.92 2.56
C PRO A 147 3.72 -26.81 2.18
N ASP A 148 3.38 -25.91 3.12
CA ASP A 148 2.33 -24.89 2.93
C ASP A 148 2.85 -23.54 2.41
N ILE A 149 4.10 -23.49 1.90
CA ILE A 149 4.63 -22.28 1.27
C ILE A 149 3.84 -22.02 -0.02
N ALA A 150 3.23 -20.84 -0.10
CA ALA A 150 2.38 -20.42 -1.21
C ALA A 150 3.16 -19.68 -2.31
N LEU A 151 4.30 -19.06 -1.97
CA LEU A 151 5.13 -18.28 -2.88
C LEU A 151 6.57 -18.27 -2.39
N ILE A 152 7.51 -18.28 -3.32
CA ILE A 152 8.93 -18.01 -3.06
C ILE A 152 9.29 -16.66 -3.69
N LEU A 153 9.91 -15.78 -2.91
CA LEU A 153 10.47 -14.51 -3.38
C LEU A 153 11.97 -14.52 -3.08
N SER A 154 12.83 -14.61 -4.10
CA SER A 154 14.28 -14.79 -3.91
C SER A 154 15.11 -13.75 -4.66
N ASP A 155 16.12 -13.19 -4.01
CA ASP A 155 17.17 -12.50 -4.74
C ASP A 155 17.93 -13.47 -5.66
N ILE A 156 18.36 -12.95 -6.82
CA ILE A 156 19.24 -13.68 -7.74
C ILE A 156 20.63 -13.79 -7.14
N GLN A 157 21.15 -12.69 -6.58
CA GLN A 157 22.50 -12.60 -6.02
C GLN A 157 22.46 -12.86 -4.51
N LEU A 158 22.69 -14.09 -4.10
CA LEU A 158 22.80 -14.48 -2.71
C LEU A 158 24.25 -14.73 -2.32
N MET A 159 24.61 -14.42 -1.08
CA MET A 159 25.93 -14.80 -0.54
C MET A 159 26.00 -16.32 -0.34
N GLY A 160 27.11 -16.92 -0.78
CA GLY A 160 27.34 -18.36 -0.67
C GLY A 160 27.73 -19.00 -1.99
N GLU A 161 27.71 -20.35 -2.02
CA GLU A 161 28.03 -21.12 -3.23
C GLU A 161 26.87 -21.21 -4.23
N ALA A 162 25.63 -21.09 -3.74
CA ALA A 162 24.42 -21.19 -4.53
C ALA A 162 23.70 -19.84 -4.65
N THR A 163 23.31 -19.48 -5.87
CA THR A 163 22.56 -18.28 -6.21
C THR A 163 21.04 -18.54 -6.18
N GLY A 164 20.23 -17.48 -6.29
CA GLY A 164 18.79 -17.62 -6.49
C GLY A 164 18.44 -18.36 -7.78
N LEU A 165 19.27 -18.25 -8.83
CA LEU A 165 19.12 -19.04 -10.07
C LEU A 165 19.34 -20.55 -9.82
N ASP A 166 20.31 -20.89 -8.99
CA ASP A 166 20.55 -22.28 -8.62
C ASP A 166 19.42 -22.84 -7.77
N LEU A 167 18.83 -22.00 -6.89
CA LEU A 167 17.62 -22.36 -6.15
C LEU A 167 16.50 -22.73 -7.12
N VAL A 168 16.17 -21.87 -8.10
CA VAL A 168 15.13 -22.14 -9.09
C VAL A 168 15.35 -23.45 -9.83
N LYS A 169 16.58 -23.72 -10.28
CA LYS A 169 16.94 -24.94 -11.04
C LYS A 169 16.83 -26.22 -10.21
N ARG A 170 16.93 -26.11 -8.89
CA ARG A 170 16.80 -27.26 -7.96
C ARG A 170 15.38 -27.54 -7.55
N LEU A 171 14.43 -26.60 -7.78
CA LEU A 171 13.04 -26.77 -7.38
C LEU A 171 12.37 -27.90 -8.16
N PRO A 172 11.55 -28.74 -7.51
CA PRO A 172 10.73 -29.74 -8.18
C PRO A 172 9.61 -29.09 -9.00
N ALA A 173 9.03 -29.83 -9.94
CA ALA A 173 8.01 -29.32 -10.83
C ALA A 173 6.71 -28.88 -10.15
N ASP A 174 6.45 -29.37 -8.96
CA ASP A 174 5.31 -29.05 -8.10
C ASP A 174 5.65 -28.01 -7.01
N ALA A 175 6.82 -27.38 -7.10
CA ALA A 175 7.22 -26.32 -6.18
C ALA A 175 6.25 -25.13 -6.21
N PRO A 176 6.16 -24.35 -5.11
CA PRO A 176 5.43 -23.10 -5.10
C PRO A 176 5.88 -22.14 -6.21
N PRO A 177 4.99 -21.28 -6.73
CA PRO A 177 5.39 -20.24 -7.67
C PRO A 177 6.53 -19.42 -7.09
N LEU A 178 7.45 -18.98 -7.96
CA LEU A 178 8.64 -18.25 -7.58
C LEU A 178 8.74 -16.94 -8.36
N VAL A 179 9.15 -15.88 -7.69
CA VAL A 179 9.52 -14.58 -8.25
C VAL A 179 10.97 -14.30 -7.87
N LEU A 180 11.79 -13.90 -8.85
CA LEU A 180 13.17 -13.49 -8.63
C LEU A 180 13.26 -11.98 -8.43
N MET A 181 14.08 -11.53 -7.50
CA MET A 181 14.42 -10.11 -7.29
C MET A 181 15.86 -9.86 -7.76
N THR A 182 16.16 -8.66 -8.26
CA THR A 182 17.53 -8.34 -8.64
C THR A 182 17.80 -6.85 -8.85
N SER A 183 19.04 -6.44 -8.60
CA SER A 183 19.60 -5.15 -9.00
C SER A 183 20.39 -5.22 -10.31
N LEU A 184 20.51 -6.40 -10.92
CA LEU A 184 21.28 -6.59 -12.17
C LEU A 184 20.69 -5.74 -13.31
N PRO A 185 21.55 -5.18 -14.18
CA PRO A 185 21.11 -4.48 -15.38
C PRO A 185 20.42 -5.43 -16.38
N PRO A 186 19.55 -4.90 -17.27
CA PRO A 186 18.77 -5.74 -18.20
C PRO A 186 19.58 -6.52 -19.24
N ASP A 187 20.81 -6.10 -19.49
CA ASP A 187 21.76 -6.72 -20.42
C ASP A 187 22.71 -7.73 -19.74
N ASP A 188 22.58 -7.91 -18.45
CA ASP A 188 23.33 -8.91 -17.70
C ASP A 188 22.89 -10.34 -18.06
N ALA A 189 23.86 -11.26 -18.21
CA ALA A 189 23.59 -12.63 -18.58
C ALA A 189 22.71 -13.37 -17.57
N GLN A 190 22.90 -13.12 -16.26
CA GLN A 190 22.08 -13.72 -15.20
C GLN A 190 20.65 -13.14 -15.20
N PHE A 191 20.50 -11.85 -15.50
CA PHE A 191 19.18 -11.24 -15.64
C PHE A 191 18.41 -11.87 -16.82
N LEU A 192 19.05 -12.02 -17.97
CA LEU A 192 18.45 -12.64 -19.14
C LEU A 192 18.07 -14.10 -18.89
N GLU A 193 18.93 -14.84 -18.20
CA GLU A 193 18.64 -16.21 -17.79
C GLU A 193 17.44 -16.26 -16.82
N ALA A 194 17.41 -15.39 -15.80
CA ALA A 194 16.35 -15.31 -14.82
C ALA A 194 14.96 -15.13 -15.47
N GLN A 195 14.87 -14.26 -16.49
CA GLN A 195 13.62 -14.01 -17.20
C GLN A 195 13.08 -15.25 -17.94
N THR A 196 13.92 -16.22 -18.26
CA THR A 196 13.49 -17.49 -18.88
C THR A 196 12.96 -18.48 -17.86
N LEU A 197 13.32 -18.32 -16.59
CA LEU A 197 13.03 -19.26 -15.52
C LEU A 197 11.83 -18.84 -14.67
N ALA A 198 11.70 -17.54 -14.38
CA ALA A 198 10.66 -17.02 -13.50
C ALA A 198 10.36 -15.53 -13.77
N PRO A 199 9.24 -14.98 -13.30
CA PRO A 199 9.02 -13.54 -13.24
C PRO A 199 10.12 -12.85 -12.45
N VAL A 200 10.59 -11.68 -12.94
CA VAL A 200 11.69 -10.93 -12.32
C VAL A 200 11.21 -9.56 -11.86
N LEU A 201 11.46 -9.24 -10.59
CA LEU A 201 11.21 -7.95 -9.97
C LEU A 201 12.52 -7.18 -9.84
N ARG A 202 12.62 -6.03 -10.48
CA ARG A 202 13.83 -5.20 -10.44
C ARG A 202 13.87 -4.31 -9.22
N LYS A 203 14.99 -4.31 -8.50
CA LYS A 203 15.28 -3.39 -7.40
C LYS A 203 15.79 -2.03 -7.95
N PRO A 204 15.37 -0.87 -7.39
CA PRO A 204 14.37 -0.72 -6.35
C PRO A 204 12.95 -0.90 -6.89
N PHE A 205 12.05 -1.42 -6.05
CA PHE A 205 10.64 -1.63 -6.37
C PHE A 205 9.74 -1.10 -5.25
N GLU A 206 8.50 -0.82 -5.60
CA GLU A 206 7.47 -0.40 -4.66
C GLU A 206 6.48 -1.55 -4.37
N ILE A 207 5.65 -1.37 -3.32
CA ILE A 207 4.58 -2.32 -2.97
C ILE A 207 3.67 -2.62 -4.18
N ALA A 208 3.43 -1.63 -5.04
CA ALA A 208 2.59 -1.80 -6.22
C ALA A 208 3.19 -2.79 -7.23
N ASP A 209 4.52 -2.76 -7.43
CA ASP A 209 5.23 -3.66 -8.33
C ASP A 209 5.19 -5.10 -7.80
N LEU A 210 5.44 -5.25 -6.49
CA LEU A 210 5.37 -6.53 -5.81
C LEU A 210 3.95 -7.11 -5.91
N THR A 211 2.92 -6.32 -5.62
CA THR A 211 1.51 -6.73 -5.69
C THR A 211 1.13 -7.21 -7.10
N ALA A 212 1.58 -6.52 -8.15
CA ALA A 212 1.28 -6.89 -9.53
C ALA A 212 1.83 -8.26 -9.93
N LEU A 213 2.93 -8.69 -9.32
CA LEU A 213 3.57 -9.98 -9.60
C LEU A 213 3.03 -11.15 -8.78
N ILE A 214 2.62 -10.87 -7.53
CA ILE A 214 2.12 -11.91 -6.62
C ILE A 214 0.59 -12.07 -6.65
N ALA A 215 -0.13 -11.16 -7.31
CA ALA A 215 -1.56 -11.28 -7.52
C ALA A 215 -1.88 -12.58 -8.29
N PRO A 216 -2.89 -13.36 -7.88
CA PRO A 216 -3.32 -14.51 -8.64
C PRO A 216 -3.69 -14.04 -10.06
N LYS A 217 -3.07 -14.63 -11.07
CA LYS A 217 -3.55 -14.42 -12.45
C LYS A 217 -4.98 -14.95 -12.48
N GLU A 218 -5.96 -14.06 -12.69
CA GLU A 218 -7.33 -14.48 -12.97
C GLU A 218 -7.25 -15.52 -14.08
N SER A 219 -7.65 -16.75 -13.76
CA SER A 219 -7.85 -17.78 -14.77
C SER A 219 -8.89 -17.23 -15.73
N ALA A 220 -8.49 -16.92 -16.96
CA ALA A 220 -9.40 -16.57 -18.02
C ALA A 220 -10.40 -17.73 -18.14
N ALA A 221 -11.57 -17.54 -17.55
CA ALA A 221 -12.69 -18.46 -17.74
C ALA A 221 -13.06 -18.40 -19.23
N GLN A 222 -12.81 -19.50 -19.91
CA GLN A 222 -13.39 -19.79 -21.23
C GLN A 222 -14.88 -20.08 -21.11
#